data_6f756e0f1051fbccabd8b83d935383a0
#
_entry.id   6f756e0f1051fbccabd8b83d935383a0
#
_cell.length_a   1.000
_cell.length_b   1.000
_cell.length_c   1.000
_cell.angle_alpha   90.00
_cell.angle_beta   90.00
_cell.angle_gamma   90.00
#
_symmetry.space_group_name_H-M   'P 1'
#
loop_
_entity.id
_entity.type
_entity.pdbx_description
1 polymer ?
#
loop_
_entity_poly.entity_id
_entity_poly.type
_entity_poly.pdbx_seq_one_letter_code
_entity_poly.pdbx_strand_id
1 'polypeptide(L)' 'MSFNRFSVPDLIQIAAAGGGLTLNAKTISLNDLVRIAAATSTLRATLKLTSAGERSVSDLVKIAAAGKGCVVFEY' A
#
# COMPACT_ATOMS: atom_id res chain seq x y z
N MET A 1 1.27 -5.99 14.64
CA MET A 1 1.00 -7.28 14.00
C MET A 1 1.31 -7.21 12.52
N SER A 2 1.84 -8.29 11.98
CA SER A 2 2.30 -8.34 10.60
C SER A 2 1.24 -8.93 9.68
N PHE A 3 1.14 -8.39 8.46
CA PHE A 3 0.28 -8.95 7.41
C PHE A 3 1.03 -9.90 6.49
N ASN A 4 2.21 -10.39 6.91
CA ASN A 4 3.04 -11.23 6.05
C ASN A 4 2.39 -12.56 5.67
N ARG A 5 1.43 -13.04 6.45
CA ARG A 5 0.75 -14.31 6.17
C ARG A 5 -0.35 -14.19 5.13
N PHE A 6 -0.69 -12.97 4.74
CA PHE A 6 -1.74 -12.76 3.74
C PHE A 6 -1.12 -12.61 2.36
N SER A 7 -1.77 -13.17 1.36
CA SER A 7 -1.36 -12.98 -0.02
C SER A 7 -1.74 -11.57 -0.48
N VAL A 8 -1.14 -11.13 -1.60
CA VAL A 8 -1.49 -9.83 -2.16
C VAL A 8 -2.99 -9.71 -2.49
N PRO A 9 -3.63 -10.73 -3.11
CA PRO A 9 -5.07 -10.66 -3.33
C PRO A 9 -5.87 -10.48 -2.04
N ASP A 10 -5.45 -11.10 -0.95
CA ASP A 10 -6.12 -10.91 0.35
C ASP A 10 -6.00 -9.47 0.83
N LEU A 11 -4.81 -8.89 0.70
CA LEU A 11 -4.58 -7.50 1.12
C LEU A 11 -5.42 -6.54 0.28
N ILE A 12 -5.54 -6.80 -1.02
CA ILE A 12 -6.35 -5.99 -1.91
C ILE A 12 -7.82 -6.05 -1.49
N GLN A 13 -8.32 -7.23 -1.15
CA GLN A 13 -9.71 -7.38 -0.70
C GLN A 13 -9.97 -6.63 0.61
N ILE A 14 -9.04 -6.71 1.56
CA ILE A 14 -9.18 -5.98 2.82
C ILE A 14 -9.21 -4.48 2.57
N ALA A 15 -8.30 -3.99 1.73
CA ALA A 15 -8.22 -2.57 1.40
C ALA A 15 -9.49 -2.10 0.68
N ALA A 16 -9.98 -2.88 -0.27
CA ALA A 16 -11.18 -2.53 -1.03
C ALA A 16 -12.42 -2.49 -0.15
N ALA A 17 -12.44 -3.26 0.92
CA ALA A 17 -13.54 -3.26 1.88
C ALA A 17 -13.46 -2.10 2.90
N GLY A 18 -12.44 -1.27 2.81
CA GLY A 18 -12.29 -0.11 3.69
C GLY A 18 -11.36 -0.34 4.87
N GLY A 19 -10.66 -1.48 4.92
CA GLY A 19 -9.71 -1.76 5.99
C GLY A 19 -8.40 -1.01 5.81
N GLY A 20 -7.92 -0.33 6.85
CA GLY A 20 -6.61 0.28 6.84
C GLY A 20 -5.52 -0.76 7.01
N LEU A 21 -4.39 -0.57 6.35
CA LEU A 21 -3.28 -1.52 6.37
C LEU A 21 -1.97 -0.80 6.67
N THR A 22 -1.08 -1.51 7.37
CA THR A 22 0.31 -1.10 7.53
C THR A 22 1.18 -2.21 6.95
N LEU A 23 1.93 -1.90 5.91
CA LEU A 23 2.73 -2.86 5.18
C LEU A 23 4.17 -2.39 5.04
N ASN A 24 5.08 -3.36 4.90
CA ASN A 24 6.49 -3.05 4.66
C ASN A 24 6.73 -2.96 3.15
N ALA A 25 7.10 -1.77 2.68
CA ALA A 25 7.30 -1.52 1.26
C ALA A 25 8.47 -2.30 0.66
N LYS A 26 9.40 -2.79 1.48
CA LYS A 26 10.55 -3.57 0.99
C LYS A 26 10.17 -4.97 0.53
N THR A 27 9.14 -5.55 1.14
CA THR A 27 8.80 -6.97 0.93
C THR A 27 7.76 -7.19 -0.14
N ILE A 28 7.22 -6.13 -0.70
CA ILE A 28 6.14 -6.21 -1.69
C ILE A 28 6.61 -5.51 -2.97
N SER A 29 6.32 -6.12 -4.13
CA SER A 29 6.74 -5.55 -5.41
C SER A 29 6.01 -4.23 -5.69
N LEU A 30 6.60 -3.40 -6.55
CA LEU A 30 6.01 -2.12 -6.91
C LEU A 30 4.61 -2.30 -7.50
N ASN A 31 4.44 -3.25 -8.42
CA ASN A 31 3.14 -3.48 -9.05
C ASN A 31 2.07 -3.84 -8.02
N ASP A 32 2.43 -4.67 -7.04
CA ASP A 32 1.51 -5.07 -5.99
C ASP A 32 1.18 -3.91 -5.07
N LEU A 33 2.16 -3.07 -4.73
CA LEU A 33 1.92 -1.89 -3.91
C LEU A 33 0.97 -0.92 -4.62
N VAL A 34 1.15 -0.73 -5.92
CA VAL A 34 0.27 0.13 -6.71
C VAL A 34 -1.17 -0.41 -6.69
N ARG A 35 -1.33 -1.72 -6.84
CA ARG A 35 -2.65 -2.35 -6.82
C ARG A 35 -3.33 -2.21 -5.46
N ILE A 36 -2.57 -2.41 -4.38
CA ILE A 36 -3.11 -2.26 -3.03
C ILE A 36 -3.49 -0.80 -2.78
N ALA A 37 -2.64 0.14 -3.20
CA ALA A 37 -2.92 1.56 -3.04
C ALA A 37 -4.19 1.97 -3.80
N ALA A 38 -4.36 1.48 -5.00
CA ALA A 38 -5.57 1.74 -5.78
C ALA A 38 -6.81 1.20 -5.06
N ALA A 39 -6.70 0.04 -4.45
CA ALA A 39 -7.81 -0.55 -3.69
C ALA A 39 -8.16 0.30 -2.46
N THR A 40 -7.16 0.86 -1.77
CA THR A 40 -7.43 1.69 -0.60
C THR A 40 -8.19 2.96 -0.97
N SER A 41 -8.01 3.45 -2.18
CA SER A 41 -8.67 4.67 -2.62
C SER A 41 -10.19 4.50 -2.80
N THR A 42 -10.66 3.26 -2.93
CA THR A 42 -12.07 2.98 -3.20
C THR A 42 -13.00 3.46 -2.09
N LEU A 43 -12.66 3.16 -0.84
CA LEU A 43 -13.44 3.59 0.32
C LEU A 43 -12.63 4.52 1.23
N ARG A 44 -11.58 5.13 0.70
CA ARG A 44 -10.71 6.04 1.42
C ARG A 44 -10.11 5.45 2.70
N ALA A 45 -9.75 4.18 2.65
CA ALA A 45 -8.97 3.56 3.70
C ALA A 45 -7.55 4.16 3.70
N THR A 46 -6.78 3.92 4.74
CA THR A 46 -5.41 4.41 4.81
C THR A 46 -4.44 3.26 4.62
N LEU A 47 -3.49 3.44 3.69
CA LEU A 47 -2.39 2.51 3.51
C LEU A 47 -1.12 3.16 4.04
N LYS A 48 -0.55 2.59 5.10
CA LYS A 48 0.72 3.07 5.65
C LYS A 48 1.83 2.12 5.20
N LEU A 49 2.84 2.67 4.53
CA LEU A 49 3.97 1.89 4.06
C LEU A 49 5.22 2.23 4.85
N THR A 50 5.77 1.23 5.52
CA THR A 50 7.02 1.38 6.27
C THR A 50 8.21 1.08 5.35
N SER A 51 9.39 1.53 5.72
CA SER A 51 10.62 1.35 4.95
C SER A 51 10.52 1.94 3.54
N ALA A 52 9.68 2.93 3.35
CA ALA A 52 9.47 3.56 2.04
C ALA A 52 10.71 4.34 1.57
N GLY A 53 11.57 4.74 2.49
CA GLY A 53 12.78 5.48 2.15
C GLY A 53 13.76 4.71 1.29
N GLU A 54 13.59 3.39 1.16
CA GLU A 54 14.47 2.58 0.33
C GLU A 54 13.98 2.47 -1.11
N ARG A 55 12.83 3.02 -1.43
CA ARG A 55 12.33 3.03 -2.80
C ARG A 55 12.65 4.36 -3.47
N SER A 56 12.75 4.34 -4.80
CA SER A 56 13.02 5.55 -5.56
C SER A 56 11.82 6.50 -5.49
N VAL A 57 12.08 7.78 -5.74
CA VAL A 57 11.02 8.78 -5.79
C VAL A 57 9.98 8.41 -6.84
N SER A 58 10.43 7.89 -7.99
CA SER A 58 9.54 7.46 -9.05
C SER A 58 8.54 6.41 -8.58
N ASP A 59 9.01 5.43 -7.80
CA ASP A 59 8.15 4.39 -7.25
C ASP A 59 7.13 4.98 -6.29
N LEU A 60 7.58 5.86 -5.40
CA LEU A 60 6.70 6.48 -4.40
C LEU A 60 5.62 7.34 -5.07
N VAL A 61 5.98 8.04 -6.14
CA VAL A 61 5.02 8.85 -6.90
C VAL A 61 3.94 7.97 -7.51
N LYS A 62 4.32 6.83 -8.09
CA LYS A 62 3.35 5.92 -8.68
C LYS A 62 2.37 5.37 -7.64
N ILE A 63 2.89 5.00 -6.48
CA ILE A 63 2.07 4.47 -5.40
C ILE A 63 1.13 5.56 -4.87
N ALA A 64 1.66 6.75 -4.66
CA ALA A 64 0.86 7.86 -4.14
C ALA A 64 -0.27 8.24 -5.11
N ALA A 65 0.04 8.28 -6.41
CA ALA A 65 -0.97 8.61 -7.42
C ALA A 65 -2.08 7.56 -7.46
N ALA A 66 -1.72 6.29 -7.35
CA ALA A 66 -2.71 5.21 -7.33
C ALA A 66 -3.60 5.28 -6.09
N GLY A 67 -3.04 5.67 -4.96
CA GLY A 67 -3.77 5.75 -3.69
C GLY A 67 -4.61 7.00 -3.52
N LYS A 68 -4.45 7.99 -4.39
CA LYS A 68 -5.27 9.21 -4.40
C LYS A 68 -5.36 9.88 -3.02
N GLY A 69 -4.25 9.99 -2.34
CA GLY A 69 -4.19 10.64 -1.04
C GLY A 69 -4.43 9.71 0.15
N CYS A 70 -4.63 8.43 -0.08
CA CYS A 70 -4.87 7.47 0.99
C CYS A 70 -3.60 6.75 1.45
N VAL A 71 -2.44 7.09 0.92
CA VAL A 71 -1.18 6.44 1.24
C VAL A 71 -0.33 7.34 2.14
N VAL A 72 0.21 6.75 3.21
CA VAL A 72 1.14 7.42 4.11
C VAL A 72 2.46 6.67 4.03
N PHE A 73 3.54 7.41 3.76
CA PHE A 73 4.88 6.82 3.71
C PHE A 73 5.63 7.06 5.01
N GLU A 74 6.38 6.03 5.42
CA GLU A 74 7.20 6.11 6.61
C GLU A 74 8.55 5.47 6.30
N TYR A 75 9.62 6.07 6.78
CA TYR A 75 10.94 5.48 6.65
C TYR A 75 11.03 4.13 7.33
#